data_3199d09249e343a43d8cef9e92b8a0c2
#
_entry.id   3199d09249e343a43d8cef9e92b8a0c2
#
_cell.length_a   1.000
_cell.length_b   1.000
_cell.length_c   1.000
_cell.angle_alpha   90.00
_cell.angle_beta   90.00
_cell.angle_gamma   90.00
#
_symmetry.space_group_name_H-M   'P 1'
#
loop_
_entity.id
_entity.type
_entity.pdbx_description
1 polymer ?
#
loop_
_entity_poly.entity_id
_entity_poly.type
_entity_poly.pdbx_seq_one_letter_code
_entity_poly.pdbx_strand_id
1 'polypeptide(L)'
;TDLKNADHMVSAACVRLQWVRYLEVKRNSAGVPAEELVARAPCALPDPFWDTATVDVAASAAQPLWIEIDVPRDAVAGEYTGTLTLRWDNGSVNVPLHLTVWNFELPTTRHQQVTNWFTFPGTGYHVEHDSAAFWELAAKYAKIMAAHRQTCFKAELGWIKTTFDPQHGYQCDFRFLDRWAETFFAAGMERMELFQAGTISASVDNPAARIGPANLAVEVKVPGLQLTAEEKLRGVLEQLDRHVREKNWANRVMIHVQDEPFLHCVPTYKQVAELVHRAAPSLKIVEAVEATGFGEAIDVLVPKLNHLNLWLPHFQQMQRQGKEVWFYTCCHPVGRYPNRFLDQPLVKTRVLHWMSYLYDLDGYLHWGLNYFAAGADPYSEEGVSKDLPLGDRAIMYPGRNGPVGSLRWSAMRDGLQDYELLRVLESRLASLKQSRGDRADWLDPRQRPLELCRRVASSFYDYTRDSELLLATRREVASEIEALGRSPLLYVQTEPCEGTTVPAGPRLINVRGIAEPKATVKINGAPVSDVGADGIFAAACFLSRPEITVEAVADGKTRTVTRTFRLVD
;
A
#
# COMPACT_ATOMS: atom_id res chain seq x y z
N THR A 1 -10.80 -25.07 -15.27
CA THR A 1 -12.24 -24.98 -15.54
C THR A 1 -12.82 -23.74 -14.90
N ASP A 2 -14.03 -23.36 -15.28
CA ASP A 2 -14.80 -22.36 -14.54
C ASP A 2 -14.96 -22.79 -13.08
N LEU A 3 -15.02 -21.79 -12.18
CA LEU A 3 -15.35 -22.03 -10.78
C LEU A 3 -16.87 -21.89 -10.61
N LYS A 4 -17.52 -22.88 -10.02
CA LYS A 4 -18.98 -22.99 -9.94
C LYS A 4 -19.48 -23.01 -8.50
N ASN A 5 -20.63 -22.36 -8.30
CA ASN A 5 -21.43 -22.36 -7.08
C ASN A 5 -22.90 -22.50 -7.47
N ALA A 6 -23.49 -23.72 -7.39
CA ALA A 6 -24.82 -24.03 -7.89
C ALA A 6 -25.02 -23.49 -9.33
N ASP A 7 -25.91 -22.49 -9.50
CA ASP A 7 -26.22 -21.87 -10.79
C ASP A 7 -25.30 -20.67 -11.14
N HIS A 8 -24.38 -20.32 -10.26
CA HIS A 8 -23.47 -19.18 -10.46
C HIS A 8 -22.08 -19.64 -10.90
N MET A 9 -21.37 -18.79 -11.64
CA MET A 9 -20.09 -19.14 -12.22
C MET A 9 -19.13 -17.94 -12.23
N VAL A 10 -17.88 -18.18 -11.85
CA VAL A 10 -16.74 -17.32 -12.14
C VAL A 10 -15.97 -17.96 -13.30
N SER A 11 -15.90 -17.26 -14.42
CA SER A 11 -15.28 -17.81 -15.64
C SER A 11 -13.80 -18.13 -15.45
N ALA A 12 -13.35 -19.20 -16.09
CA ALA A 12 -11.92 -19.53 -16.17
C ALA A 12 -11.07 -18.39 -16.78
N ALA A 13 -11.69 -17.52 -17.58
CA ALA A 13 -11.01 -16.32 -18.11
C ALA A 13 -10.60 -15.31 -17.01
N CYS A 14 -11.22 -15.38 -15.83
CA CYS A 14 -10.86 -14.60 -14.65
C CYS A 14 -9.67 -15.20 -13.88
N VAL A 15 -9.19 -16.39 -14.26
CA VAL A 15 -8.06 -17.08 -13.62
C VAL A 15 -6.81 -16.88 -14.45
N ARG A 16 -5.82 -16.23 -13.88
CA ARG A 16 -4.47 -16.08 -14.46
C ARG A 16 -3.52 -17.07 -13.83
N LEU A 17 -2.77 -17.76 -14.68
CA LEU A 17 -1.76 -18.73 -14.28
C LEU A 17 -0.39 -18.20 -14.73
N GLN A 18 0.55 -18.11 -13.81
CA GLN A 18 1.87 -17.57 -14.07
C GLN A 18 2.93 -18.45 -13.45
N TRP A 19 3.82 -18.99 -14.29
CA TRP A 19 5.01 -19.67 -13.78
C TRP A 19 5.90 -18.67 -13.06
N VAL A 20 6.59 -19.12 -12.01
CA VAL A 20 7.50 -18.28 -11.23
C VAL A 20 8.92 -18.66 -11.56
N ARG A 21 9.71 -17.69 -12.00
CA ARG A 21 11.14 -17.88 -12.29
C ARG A 21 11.94 -17.79 -11.00
N TYR A 22 13.00 -18.61 -10.91
CA TYR A 22 13.99 -18.51 -9.86
C TYR A 22 15.11 -17.54 -10.24
N LEU A 23 15.62 -16.85 -9.23
CA LEU A 23 16.84 -16.05 -9.28
C LEU A 23 17.93 -16.78 -8.49
N GLU A 24 19.05 -17.05 -9.13
CA GLU A 24 20.24 -17.62 -8.48
C GLU A 24 20.91 -16.54 -7.63
N VAL A 25 21.07 -16.83 -6.34
CA VAL A 25 21.57 -15.92 -5.32
C VAL A 25 22.82 -16.48 -4.70
N LYS A 26 23.90 -15.72 -4.72
CA LYS A 26 25.23 -16.11 -4.20
C LYS A 26 25.47 -15.58 -2.78
N ARG A 27 24.80 -14.48 -2.38
CA ARG A 27 24.95 -13.84 -1.08
C ARG A 27 23.59 -13.36 -0.57
N ASN A 28 23.36 -13.47 0.71
CA ASN A 28 22.17 -12.86 1.34
C ASN A 28 22.37 -11.35 1.53
N SER A 29 21.26 -10.65 1.72
CA SER A 29 21.23 -9.21 2.03
C SER A 29 22.03 -8.90 3.28
N ALA A 30 22.95 -7.95 3.21
CA ALA A 30 23.74 -7.54 4.37
C ALA A 30 22.85 -6.97 5.47
N GLY A 31 23.16 -7.26 6.73
CA GLY A 31 22.42 -6.78 7.89
C GLY A 31 21.07 -7.46 8.13
N VAL A 32 20.68 -8.46 7.33
CA VAL A 32 19.50 -9.30 7.59
C VAL A 32 19.90 -10.48 8.47
N PRO A 33 19.29 -10.64 9.67
CA PRO A 33 19.55 -11.78 10.54
C PRO A 33 19.19 -13.11 9.89
N ALA A 34 19.93 -14.17 10.23
CA ALA A 34 19.74 -15.49 9.61
C ALA A 34 18.35 -16.09 9.83
N GLU A 35 17.71 -15.77 10.94
CA GLU A 35 16.34 -16.15 11.30
C GLU A 35 15.27 -15.41 10.51
N GLU A 36 15.62 -14.32 9.85
CA GLU A 36 14.73 -13.53 9.00
C GLU A 36 14.87 -13.90 7.50
N LEU A 37 15.73 -14.85 7.17
CA LEU A 37 15.95 -15.32 5.80
C LEU A 37 15.04 -16.51 5.45
N VAL A 38 14.54 -16.55 4.21
CA VAL A 38 13.82 -17.73 3.67
C VAL A 38 14.77 -18.86 3.34
N ALA A 39 16.02 -18.54 2.92
CA ALA A 39 17.06 -19.50 2.66
C ALA A 39 18.44 -18.85 2.79
N ARG A 40 19.44 -19.67 3.11
CA ARG A 40 20.86 -19.23 3.12
C ARG A 40 21.45 -19.36 1.72
N ALA A 41 22.09 -18.32 1.25
CA ALA A 41 22.84 -18.36 0.00
C ALA A 41 24.12 -19.23 0.11
N PRO A 42 24.59 -19.89 -0.99
CA PRO A 42 24.01 -19.81 -2.33
C PRO A 42 22.70 -20.61 -2.45
N CYS A 43 21.71 -20.04 -3.11
CA CYS A 43 20.39 -20.66 -3.28
C CYS A 43 19.65 -20.06 -4.47
N ALA A 44 18.54 -20.69 -4.89
CA ALA A 44 17.62 -20.16 -5.88
C ALA A 44 16.35 -19.67 -5.19
N LEU A 45 15.96 -18.41 -5.42
CA LEU A 45 14.79 -17.78 -4.82
C LEU A 45 13.74 -17.48 -5.89
N PRO A 46 12.48 -17.92 -5.68
CA PRO A 46 11.39 -17.64 -6.63
C PRO A 46 10.88 -16.22 -6.43
N ASP A 47 10.72 -15.43 -7.52
CA ASP A 47 10.13 -14.10 -7.44
C ASP A 47 9.48 -13.63 -8.75
N PRO A 48 10.20 -13.43 -9.89
CA PRO A 48 9.57 -12.88 -11.09
C PRO A 48 8.58 -13.85 -11.72
N PHE A 49 7.48 -13.33 -12.22
CA PHE A 49 6.60 -14.11 -13.07
C PHE A 49 7.23 -14.32 -14.44
N TRP A 50 6.96 -15.47 -15.01
CA TRP A 50 7.51 -15.88 -16.31
C TRP A 50 6.43 -15.77 -17.39
N ASP A 51 6.69 -14.94 -18.39
CA ASP A 51 5.81 -14.75 -19.54
C ASP A 51 5.98 -15.93 -20.53
N THR A 52 5.55 -17.12 -20.12
CA THR A 52 5.56 -18.36 -20.91
C THR A 52 4.39 -19.25 -20.56
N ALA A 53 3.86 -19.96 -21.54
CA ALA A 53 2.78 -20.93 -21.32
C ALA A 53 3.28 -22.26 -20.75
N THR A 54 4.53 -22.63 -21.01
CA THR A 54 5.15 -23.90 -20.61
C THR A 54 6.53 -23.66 -20.03
N VAL A 55 6.96 -24.57 -19.15
CA VAL A 55 8.29 -24.56 -18.54
C VAL A 55 8.86 -25.98 -18.54
N ASP A 56 10.18 -26.08 -18.72
CA ASP A 56 10.89 -27.32 -18.49
C ASP A 56 11.24 -27.45 -17.02
N VAL A 57 10.86 -28.55 -16.40
CA VAL A 57 11.13 -28.83 -14.98
C VAL A 57 12.18 -29.93 -14.91
N ALA A 58 13.35 -29.61 -14.36
CA ALA A 58 14.42 -30.58 -14.18
C ALA A 58 14.02 -31.66 -13.18
N ALA A 59 14.58 -32.85 -13.31
CA ALA A 59 14.38 -33.94 -12.37
C ALA A 59 14.70 -33.48 -10.93
N SER A 60 13.83 -33.81 -9.98
CA SER A 60 13.96 -33.43 -8.57
C SER A 60 13.90 -31.93 -8.28
N ALA A 61 13.51 -31.10 -9.24
CA ALA A 61 13.26 -29.67 -9.03
C ALA A 61 11.77 -29.39 -8.77
N ALA A 62 11.50 -28.32 -8.02
CA ALA A 62 10.15 -27.78 -7.83
C ALA A 62 9.97 -26.56 -8.74
N GLN A 63 8.79 -26.46 -9.38
CA GLN A 63 8.44 -25.30 -10.19
C GLN A 63 7.19 -24.65 -9.65
N PRO A 64 7.27 -23.44 -9.04
CA PRO A 64 6.10 -22.75 -8.52
C PRO A 64 5.21 -22.25 -9.66
N LEU A 65 3.89 -22.34 -9.41
CA LEU A 65 2.86 -21.75 -10.24
C LEU A 65 2.04 -20.78 -9.37
N TRP A 66 1.95 -19.53 -9.77
CA TRP A 66 1.09 -18.53 -9.15
C TRP A 66 -0.29 -18.56 -9.79
N ILE A 67 -1.33 -18.62 -8.96
CA ILE A 67 -2.73 -18.58 -9.40
C ILE A 67 -3.34 -17.29 -8.88
N GLU A 68 -3.89 -16.51 -9.78
CA GLU A 68 -4.57 -15.25 -9.46
C GLU A 68 -5.99 -15.29 -10.02
N ILE A 69 -6.96 -14.91 -9.20
CA ILE A 69 -8.37 -14.93 -9.59
C ILE A 69 -8.92 -13.51 -9.45
N ASP A 70 -9.31 -12.91 -10.57
CA ASP A 70 -10.03 -11.64 -10.61
C ASP A 70 -11.52 -11.91 -10.39
N VAL A 71 -12.01 -11.74 -9.18
CA VAL A 71 -13.43 -11.94 -8.85
C VAL A 71 -14.27 -10.81 -9.46
N PRO A 72 -15.22 -11.11 -10.37
CA PRO A 72 -16.11 -10.09 -10.93
C PRO A 72 -16.96 -9.43 -9.84
N ARG A 73 -17.26 -8.12 -10.02
CA ARG A 73 -18.07 -7.38 -9.04
C ARG A 73 -19.49 -7.89 -8.89
N ASP A 74 -20.04 -8.49 -9.93
CA ASP A 74 -21.36 -9.11 -9.97
C ASP A 74 -21.35 -10.59 -9.53
N ALA A 75 -20.19 -11.11 -9.11
CA ALA A 75 -20.12 -12.48 -8.58
C ALA A 75 -20.94 -12.60 -7.29
N VAL A 76 -21.80 -13.62 -7.27
CA VAL A 76 -22.64 -13.90 -6.10
C VAL A 76 -21.79 -14.46 -4.96
N ALA A 77 -22.04 -14.01 -3.74
CA ALA A 77 -21.30 -14.50 -2.57
C ALA A 77 -21.54 -15.99 -2.33
N GLY A 78 -20.48 -16.70 -1.94
CA GLY A 78 -20.55 -18.14 -1.63
C GLY A 78 -19.27 -18.89 -1.95
N GLU A 79 -19.34 -20.21 -1.82
CA GLU A 79 -18.23 -21.12 -2.08
C GLU A 79 -18.26 -21.62 -3.53
N TYR A 80 -17.17 -21.41 -4.24
CA TYR A 80 -17.00 -21.84 -5.63
C TYR A 80 -15.94 -22.92 -5.72
N THR A 81 -16.14 -23.89 -6.59
CA THR A 81 -15.17 -24.96 -6.86
C THR A 81 -14.86 -25.05 -8.34
N GLY A 82 -13.59 -25.31 -8.65
CA GLY A 82 -13.11 -25.52 -10.00
C GLY A 82 -11.93 -26.49 -10.02
N THR A 83 -11.33 -26.68 -11.18
CA THR A 83 -10.20 -27.59 -11.34
C THR A 83 -9.14 -26.96 -12.22
N LEU A 84 -7.90 -26.92 -11.75
CA LEU A 84 -6.70 -26.67 -12.53
C LEU A 84 -6.13 -28.01 -12.98
N THR A 85 -5.88 -28.18 -14.28
CA THR A 85 -5.20 -29.35 -14.81
C THR A 85 -3.78 -29.01 -15.23
N LEU A 86 -2.78 -29.60 -14.60
CA LEU A 86 -1.40 -29.55 -15.01
C LEU A 86 -1.10 -30.77 -15.90
N ARG A 87 -0.44 -30.53 -17.04
CA ARG A 87 -0.10 -31.58 -18.02
C ARG A 87 1.38 -31.56 -18.32
N TRP A 88 1.94 -32.75 -18.53
CA TRP A 88 3.30 -32.96 -19.00
C TRP A 88 3.33 -34.12 -19.99
N ASP A 89 4.43 -34.40 -20.62
CA ASP A 89 4.55 -35.36 -21.75
C ASP A 89 3.88 -36.71 -21.49
N ASN A 90 3.98 -37.25 -20.30
CA ASN A 90 3.51 -38.60 -19.95
C ASN A 90 2.38 -38.61 -18.90
N GLY A 91 1.70 -37.48 -18.64
CA GLY A 91 0.65 -37.49 -17.65
C GLY A 91 -0.02 -36.15 -17.39
N SER A 92 -0.92 -36.16 -16.44
CA SER A 92 -1.59 -34.96 -15.92
C SER A 92 -2.04 -35.16 -14.48
N VAL A 93 -2.24 -34.05 -13.78
CA VAL A 93 -2.85 -34.01 -12.46
C VAL A 93 -3.92 -32.91 -12.40
N ASN A 94 -5.02 -33.22 -11.72
CA ASN A 94 -6.08 -32.26 -11.42
C ASN A 94 -5.90 -31.74 -10.00
N VAL A 95 -5.81 -30.43 -9.87
CA VAL A 95 -5.72 -29.71 -8.60
C VAL A 95 -7.07 -29.03 -8.37
N PRO A 96 -7.80 -29.38 -7.29
CA PRO A 96 -9.06 -28.70 -6.97
C PRO A 96 -8.79 -27.26 -6.55
N LEU A 97 -9.62 -26.34 -7.03
CA LEU A 97 -9.62 -24.93 -6.62
C LEU A 97 -10.87 -24.66 -5.80
N HIS A 98 -10.72 -24.00 -4.66
CA HIS A 98 -11.79 -23.52 -3.81
C HIS A 98 -11.66 -22.01 -3.67
N LEU A 99 -12.74 -21.28 -3.96
CA LEU A 99 -12.81 -19.84 -3.88
C LEU A 99 -14.01 -19.44 -3.02
N THR A 100 -13.77 -18.72 -1.95
CA THR A 100 -14.82 -18.06 -1.16
C THR A 100 -15.00 -16.62 -1.66
N VAL A 101 -16.18 -16.32 -2.17
CA VAL A 101 -16.60 -14.96 -2.52
C VAL A 101 -17.40 -14.37 -1.38
N TRP A 102 -16.89 -13.32 -0.77
CA TRP A 102 -17.55 -12.63 0.34
C TRP A 102 -18.67 -11.71 -0.14
N ASN A 103 -19.69 -11.50 0.71
CA ASN A 103 -20.86 -10.67 0.39
C ASN A 103 -20.59 -9.17 0.64
N PHE A 104 -19.48 -8.68 0.13
CA PHE A 104 -19.15 -7.25 0.06
C PHE A 104 -18.07 -7.01 -0.99
N GLU A 105 -17.88 -5.75 -1.37
CA GLU A 105 -16.85 -5.34 -2.31
C GLU A 105 -15.76 -4.53 -1.60
N LEU A 106 -14.52 -4.66 -2.07
CA LEU A 106 -13.49 -3.69 -1.76
C LEU A 106 -13.78 -2.38 -2.48
N PRO A 107 -13.61 -1.21 -1.82
CA PRO A 107 -13.87 0.07 -2.45
C PRO A 107 -12.95 0.29 -3.67
N THR A 108 -13.47 1.00 -4.66
CA THR A 108 -12.66 1.49 -5.78
C THR A 108 -11.72 2.61 -5.35
N THR A 109 -12.19 3.47 -4.46
CA THR A 109 -11.35 4.48 -3.80
C THR A 109 -10.30 3.79 -2.94
N ARG A 110 -9.07 4.21 -3.08
CA ARG A 110 -7.93 3.69 -2.33
C ARG A 110 -7.63 4.65 -1.20
N HIS A 111 -7.69 4.17 0.05
CA HIS A 111 -7.46 5.01 1.21
C HIS A 111 -5.97 5.20 1.51
N GLN A 112 -5.12 4.29 1.02
CA GLN A 112 -3.67 4.42 1.15
C GLN A 112 -3.05 4.81 -0.19
N GLN A 113 -2.25 5.87 -0.19
CA GLN A 113 -1.46 6.26 -1.35
C GLN A 113 -0.21 5.39 -1.47
N VAL A 114 0.14 5.00 -2.68
CA VAL A 114 1.29 4.14 -2.94
C VAL A 114 2.05 4.63 -4.15
N THR A 115 3.34 4.84 -3.95
CA THR A 115 4.27 5.10 -5.03
C THR A 115 5.43 4.14 -5.00
N ASN A 116 5.73 3.52 -6.13
CA ASN A 116 7.02 2.92 -6.41
C ASN A 116 7.58 3.66 -7.61
N TRP A 117 8.69 4.35 -7.42
CA TRP A 117 9.32 5.07 -8.53
C TRP A 117 9.85 4.09 -9.56
N PHE A 118 9.79 4.49 -10.81
CA PHE A 118 10.17 3.65 -11.92
C PHE A 118 10.94 4.42 -12.97
N THR A 119 11.74 3.70 -13.75
CA THR A 119 12.37 4.22 -14.97
C THR A 119 11.56 3.79 -16.19
N PHE A 120 11.47 4.68 -17.19
CA PHE A 120 10.74 4.42 -18.41
C PHE A 120 11.58 4.85 -19.63
N PRO A 121 11.63 4.05 -20.70
CA PRO A 121 10.90 2.80 -20.95
C PRO A 121 11.36 1.61 -20.10
N GLY A 122 12.47 1.74 -19.36
CA GLY A 122 13.05 0.70 -18.50
C GLY A 122 13.95 -0.28 -19.26
N THR A 123 14.71 -1.05 -18.49
CA THR A 123 15.63 -2.05 -19.02
C THR A 123 14.86 -3.11 -19.83
N GLY A 124 15.43 -3.50 -20.97
CA GLY A 124 14.84 -4.53 -21.86
C GLY A 124 13.86 -3.99 -22.91
N TYR A 125 13.53 -2.69 -22.89
CA TYR A 125 12.66 -2.08 -23.88
C TYR A 125 13.39 -1.01 -24.68
N HIS A 126 13.24 -1.08 -26.01
CA HIS A 126 13.83 -0.14 -26.97
C HIS A 126 12.70 0.47 -27.82
N VAL A 127 12.16 1.57 -27.36
CA VAL A 127 11.10 2.31 -28.04
C VAL A 127 11.55 3.75 -28.27
N GLU A 128 11.26 4.28 -29.46
CA GLU A 128 11.52 5.67 -29.76
C GLU A 128 10.63 6.59 -28.93
N HIS A 129 11.22 7.65 -28.37
CA HIS A 129 10.51 8.62 -27.54
C HIS A 129 9.30 9.22 -28.30
N ASP A 130 8.16 9.29 -27.63
CA ASP A 130 6.89 9.83 -28.14
C ASP A 130 6.30 9.06 -29.34
N SER A 131 6.84 7.89 -29.70
CA SER A 131 6.27 7.03 -30.75
C SER A 131 5.01 6.30 -30.29
N ALA A 132 4.27 5.69 -31.25
CA ALA A 132 3.12 4.85 -30.92
C ALA A 132 3.49 3.70 -29.96
N ALA A 133 4.63 3.04 -30.19
CA ALA A 133 5.13 1.97 -29.33
C ALA A 133 5.49 2.45 -27.91
N PHE A 134 6.00 3.68 -27.78
CA PHE A 134 6.26 4.31 -26.50
C PHE A 134 4.96 4.44 -25.68
N TRP A 135 3.90 4.94 -26.27
CA TRP A 135 2.61 5.15 -25.59
C TRP A 135 1.87 3.84 -25.32
N GLU A 136 2.01 2.86 -26.20
CA GLU A 136 1.49 1.51 -25.94
C GLU A 136 2.19 0.88 -24.72
N LEU A 137 3.51 1.01 -24.64
CA LEU A 137 4.27 0.53 -23.49
C LEU A 137 3.90 1.30 -22.20
N ALA A 138 3.75 2.63 -22.26
CA ALA A 138 3.32 3.45 -21.13
C ALA A 138 1.94 3.00 -20.59
N ALA A 139 1.00 2.71 -21.49
CA ALA A 139 -0.31 2.18 -21.10
C ALA A 139 -0.23 0.80 -20.42
N LYS A 140 0.69 -0.07 -20.86
CA LYS A 140 0.95 -1.38 -20.20
C LYS A 140 1.53 -1.18 -18.80
N TYR A 141 2.47 -0.24 -18.62
CA TYR A 141 2.99 0.14 -17.30
C TYR A 141 1.88 0.65 -16.38
N ALA A 142 1.11 1.63 -16.85
CA ALA A 142 0.01 2.22 -16.08
C ALA A 142 -0.99 1.14 -15.63
N LYS A 143 -1.36 0.23 -16.54
CA LYS A 143 -2.32 -0.85 -16.26
C LYS A 143 -1.80 -1.82 -15.19
N ILE A 144 -0.57 -2.31 -15.30
CA ILE A 144 -0.02 -3.27 -14.33
C ILE A 144 0.21 -2.60 -12.97
N MET A 145 0.67 -1.34 -12.94
CA MET A 145 0.85 -0.58 -11.70
C MET A 145 -0.49 -0.38 -10.98
N ALA A 146 -1.53 0.05 -11.69
CA ALA A 146 -2.87 0.21 -11.14
C ALA A 146 -3.47 -1.12 -10.65
N ALA A 147 -3.25 -2.23 -11.36
CA ALA A 147 -3.68 -3.57 -10.96
C ALA A 147 -3.00 -4.03 -9.66
N HIS A 148 -1.78 -3.57 -9.38
CA HIS A 148 -1.08 -3.78 -8.11
C HIS A 148 -1.39 -2.68 -7.07
N ARG A 149 -2.47 -1.91 -7.26
CA ARG A 149 -2.98 -0.87 -6.35
C ARG A 149 -2.01 0.30 -6.14
N GLN A 150 -1.04 0.52 -7.01
CA GLN A 150 -0.25 1.74 -7.00
C GLN A 150 -1.14 2.93 -7.40
N THR A 151 -1.06 4.05 -6.65
CA THR A 151 -1.91 5.23 -6.84
C THR A 151 -1.16 6.40 -7.44
N CYS A 152 0.16 6.47 -7.24
CA CYS A 152 0.98 7.57 -7.68
C CYS A 152 1.94 7.13 -8.80
N PHE A 153 2.26 8.05 -9.69
CA PHE A 153 3.19 7.82 -10.79
C PHE A 153 4.12 9.01 -11.00
N LYS A 154 5.34 8.71 -11.38
CA LYS A 154 6.40 9.69 -11.59
C LYS A 154 6.24 10.42 -12.92
N ALA A 155 6.55 11.72 -12.93
CA ALA A 155 6.76 12.55 -14.11
C ALA A 155 7.91 13.53 -13.85
N GLU A 156 8.46 14.14 -14.92
CA GLU A 156 9.61 15.02 -14.81
C GLU A 156 9.20 16.45 -15.17
N LEU A 157 9.55 17.40 -14.30
CA LEU A 157 9.32 18.83 -14.56
C LEU A 157 10.02 19.31 -15.84
N GLY A 158 11.16 18.70 -16.16
CA GLY A 158 11.93 18.97 -17.37
C GLY A 158 11.27 18.58 -18.69
N TRP A 159 10.15 17.84 -18.66
CA TRP A 159 9.38 17.55 -19.88
C TRP A 159 8.57 18.73 -20.40
N ILE A 160 8.38 19.77 -19.57
CA ILE A 160 7.65 20.98 -19.95
C ILE A 160 8.57 21.87 -20.80
N LYS A 161 8.36 21.84 -22.12
CA LYS A 161 9.11 22.74 -23.03
C LYS A 161 8.64 24.17 -22.83
N THR A 162 9.56 25.04 -22.43
CA THR A 162 9.24 26.41 -22.05
C THR A 162 10.04 27.41 -22.87
N THR A 163 9.35 28.44 -23.37
CA THR A 163 9.98 29.64 -23.96
C THR A 163 9.65 30.86 -23.12
N PHE A 164 10.54 31.87 -23.17
CA PHE A 164 10.32 33.16 -22.53
C PHE A 164 10.56 34.30 -23.49
N ASP A 165 9.61 35.23 -23.51
CA ASP A 165 9.66 36.48 -24.22
C ASP A 165 9.19 37.61 -23.30
N PRO A 166 9.91 38.75 -23.16
CA PRO A 166 9.49 39.85 -22.27
C PRO A 166 8.11 40.44 -22.59
N GLN A 167 7.64 40.35 -23.84
CA GLN A 167 6.34 40.86 -24.24
C GLN A 167 5.20 39.87 -23.96
N HIS A 168 5.48 38.55 -24.01
CA HIS A 168 4.47 37.48 -23.90
C HIS A 168 4.63 36.65 -22.62
N GLY A 169 5.74 36.85 -21.86
CA GLY A 169 6.06 36.08 -20.67
C GLY A 169 6.46 34.62 -20.96
N TYR A 170 6.23 33.76 -19.99
CA TYR A 170 6.50 32.33 -20.11
C TYR A 170 5.38 31.62 -20.90
N GLN A 171 5.78 30.81 -21.87
CA GLN A 171 4.89 29.95 -22.63
C GLN A 171 5.37 28.52 -22.51
N CYS A 172 4.51 27.65 -21.94
CA CYS A 172 4.82 26.26 -21.65
C CYS A 172 4.01 25.33 -22.57
N ASP A 173 4.68 24.32 -23.10
CA ASP A 173 4.04 23.23 -23.84
C ASP A 173 3.86 22.03 -22.92
N PHE A 174 2.62 21.76 -22.55
CA PHE A 174 2.24 20.67 -21.64
C PHE A 174 1.80 19.40 -22.36
N ARG A 175 1.78 19.34 -23.70
CA ARG A 175 1.17 18.23 -24.49
C ARG A 175 1.72 16.86 -24.12
N PHE A 176 3.04 16.75 -23.90
CA PHE A 176 3.65 15.48 -23.49
C PHE A 176 3.26 15.11 -22.05
N LEU A 177 3.32 16.06 -21.12
CA LEU A 177 2.92 15.86 -19.72
C LEU A 177 1.44 15.50 -19.62
N ASP A 178 0.57 16.16 -20.39
CA ASP A 178 -0.85 15.87 -20.45
C ASP A 178 -1.12 14.43 -20.88
N ARG A 179 -0.53 14.01 -21.99
CA ARG A 179 -0.69 12.65 -22.50
C ARG A 179 -0.17 11.60 -21.53
N TRP A 180 0.95 11.89 -20.87
CA TRP A 180 1.49 11.02 -19.81
C TRP A 180 0.51 10.90 -18.65
N ALA A 181 0.08 12.03 -18.10
CA ALA A 181 -0.86 12.07 -16.98
C ALA A 181 -2.19 11.39 -17.32
N GLU A 182 -2.78 11.70 -18.46
CA GLU A 182 -4.03 11.10 -18.93
C GLU A 182 -3.92 9.58 -19.11
N THR A 183 -2.77 9.07 -19.59
CA THR A 183 -2.52 7.63 -19.73
C THR A 183 -2.58 6.92 -18.37
N PHE A 184 -1.93 7.46 -17.33
CA PHE A 184 -1.89 6.86 -16.01
C PHE A 184 -3.22 7.07 -15.25
N PHE A 185 -3.84 8.23 -15.36
CA PHE A 185 -5.15 8.50 -14.77
C PHE A 185 -6.24 7.61 -15.37
N ALA A 186 -6.22 7.38 -16.68
CA ALA A 186 -7.16 6.47 -17.34
C ALA A 186 -7.02 5.01 -16.89
N ALA A 187 -5.83 4.61 -16.45
CA ALA A 187 -5.60 3.29 -15.84
C ALA A 187 -6.10 3.19 -14.40
N GLY A 188 -6.56 4.30 -13.79
CA GLY A 188 -7.07 4.35 -12.42
C GLY A 188 -6.05 4.78 -11.38
N MET A 189 -4.91 5.35 -11.78
CA MET A 189 -4.00 5.99 -10.84
C MET A 189 -4.51 7.38 -10.44
N GLU A 190 -4.10 7.89 -9.28
CA GLU A 190 -4.77 9.02 -8.64
C GLU A 190 -3.93 10.29 -8.60
N ARG A 191 -2.60 10.16 -8.41
CA ARG A 191 -1.70 11.31 -8.24
C ARG A 191 -0.47 11.22 -9.12
N MET A 192 -0.01 12.36 -9.60
CA MET A 192 1.25 12.53 -10.34
C MET A 192 2.30 13.17 -9.44
N GLU A 193 3.50 12.60 -9.42
CA GLU A 193 4.67 13.11 -8.70
C GLU A 193 5.66 13.72 -9.68
N LEU A 194 5.84 15.04 -9.61
CA LEU A 194 6.79 15.79 -10.45
C LEU A 194 8.17 15.86 -9.80
N PHE A 195 9.19 15.51 -10.51
CA PHE A 195 10.60 15.64 -10.16
C PHE A 195 11.23 16.75 -10.97
N GLN A 196 12.08 17.58 -10.37
CA GLN A 196 12.05 18.11 -9.03
C GLN A 196 12.31 19.63 -9.11
N ALA A 197 11.84 20.38 -8.13
CA ALA A 197 11.92 21.84 -8.12
C ALA A 197 13.26 22.38 -7.60
N GLY A 198 14.05 21.54 -6.92
CA GLY A 198 15.32 21.90 -6.35
C GLY A 198 16.49 21.14 -6.97
N THR A 199 17.69 21.64 -6.71
CA THR A 199 18.95 20.96 -7.02
C THR A 199 19.94 21.19 -5.90
N ILE A 200 20.78 20.20 -5.62
CA ILE A 200 21.84 20.33 -4.62
C ILE A 200 23.12 20.85 -5.26
N SER A 201 23.75 21.84 -4.65
CA SER A 201 24.91 22.54 -5.23
C SER A 201 26.24 21.83 -5.04
N ALA A 202 26.31 20.81 -4.15
CA ALA A 202 27.55 20.11 -3.82
C ALA A 202 27.25 18.66 -3.43
N SER A 203 28.31 17.87 -3.09
CA SER A 203 28.18 16.51 -2.59
C SER A 203 27.25 16.44 -1.38
N VAL A 204 26.45 15.41 -1.31
CA VAL A 204 25.52 15.13 -0.21
C VAL A 204 26.20 15.11 1.18
N ASP A 205 27.45 14.64 1.26
CA ASP A 205 28.22 14.59 2.50
C ASP A 205 28.95 15.91 2.84
N ASN A 206 28.76 16.95 2.01
CA ASN A 206 29.42 18.23 2.21
C ASN A 206 28.57 19.15 3.09
N PRO A 207 29.05 19.55 4.29
CA PRO A 207 28.34 20.52 5.16
C PRO A 207 28.06 21.89 4.52
N ALA A 208 28.78 22.24 3.45
CA ALA A 208 28.55 23.44 2.67
C ALA A 208 27.50 23.29 1.57
N ALA A 209 26.97 22.07 1.35
CA ALA A 209 25.94 21.86 0.35
C ALA A 209 24.70 22.74 0.63
N ARG A 210 24.07 23.18 -0.45
CA ARG A 210 22.85 24.00 -0.39
C ARG A 210 21.87 23.46 -1.42
N ILE A 211 20.59 23.57 -1.12
CA ILE A 211 19.52 23.30 -2.07
C ILE A 211 19.12 24.64 -2.68
N GLY A 212 19.20 24.72 -4.01
CA GLY A 212 18.77 25.88 -4.77
C GLY A 212 17.64 25.54 -5.74
N PRO A 213 17.02 26.53 -6.38
CA PRO A 213 16.03 26.32 -7.43
C PRO A 213 16.59 25.48 -8.59
N ALA A 214 15.80 24.55 -9.11
CA ALA A 214 16.17 23.78 -10.29
C ALA A 214 16.40 24.70 -11.50
N ASN A 215 17.50 24.49 -12.22
CA ASN A 215 17.81 25.27 -13.42
C ASN A 215 17.13 24.63 -14.65
N LEU A 216 15.85 24.92 -14.83
CA LEU A 216 15.07 24.39 -15.95
C LEU A 216 15.53 24.94 -17.30
N ALA A 217 15.39 24.14 -18.35
CA ALA A 217 15.65 24.55 -19.72
C ALA A 217 14.51 25.49 -20.20
N VAL A 218 14.82 26.79 -20.28
CA VAL A 218 13.91 27.80 -20.83
C VAL A 218 14.59 28.46 -22.02
N GLU A 219 13.97 28.40 -23.20
CA GLU A 219 14.45 29.09 -24.40
C GLU A 219 14.08 30.57 -24.31
N VAL A 220 15.09 31.44 -24.13
CA VAL A 220 14.89 32.88 -24.08
C VAL A 220 14.95 33.47 -25.49
N LYS A 221 13.86 34.10 -25.95
CA LYS A 221 13.70 34.62 -27.33
C LYS A 221 14.46 35.93 -27.57
N VAL A 222 14.99 36.57 -26.52
CA VAL A 222 15.75 37.81 -26.63
C VAL A 222 17.23 37.53 -26.49
N PRO A 223 18.08 37.85 -27.51
CA PRO A 223 19.50 37.64 -27.44
C PRO A 223 20.15 38.43 -26.28
N GLY A 224 20.99 37.76 -25.50
CA GLY A 224 21.73 38.36 -24.39
C GLY A 224 20.97 38.49 -23.06
N LEU A 225 19.66 38.25 -23.06
CA LEU A 225 18.90 38.19 -21.82
C LEU A 225 19.13 36.84 -21.12
N GLN A 226 19.50 36.88 -19.84
CA GLN A 226 19.67 35.68 -19.02
C GLN A 226 18.67 35.70 -17.88
N LEU A 227 18.04 34.57 -17.64
CA LEU A 227 17.16 34.33 -16.49
C LEU A 227 17.93 33.53 -15.43
N THR A 228 17.75 33.89 -14.18
CA THR A 228 18.22 33.09 -13.05
C THR A 228 17.46 31.77 -12.94
N ALA A 229 18.02 30.80 -12.21
CA ALA A 229 17.34 29.55 -11.94
C ALA A 229 15.99 29.78 -11.21
N GLU A 230 15.95 30.73 -10.27
CA GLU A 230 14.73 31.11 -9.55
C GLU A 230 13.64 31.65 -10.49
N GLU A 231 14.02 32.60 -11.38
CA GLU A 231 13.05 33.16 -12.37
C GLU A 231 12.51 32.10 -13.30
N LYS A 232 13.35 31.20 -13.80
CA LYS A 232 12.94 30.09 -14.65
C LYS A 232 11.98 29.14 -13.92
N LEU A 233 12.36 28.70 -12.72
CA LEU A 233 11.53 27.80 -11.93
C LEU A 233 10.18 28.45 -11.59
N ARG A 234 10.18 29.68 -11.09
CA ARG A 234 8.96 30.42 -10.76
C ARG A 234 8.05 30.55 -11.96
N GLY A 235 8.58 30.97 -13.11
CA GLY A 235 7.78 31.14 -14.32
C GLY A 235 7.14 29.84 -14.82
N VAL A 236 7.88 28.72 -14.76
CA VAL A 236 7.33 27.40 -15.11
C VAL A 236 6.26 26.97 -14.11
N LEU A 237 6.49 27.15 -12.81
CA LEU A 237 5.54 26.76 -11.77
C LEU A 237 4.23 27.55 -11.83
N GLU A 238 4.29 28.86 -12.09
CA GLU A 238 3.09 29.70 -12.27
C GLU A 238 2.23 29.24 -13.47
N GLN A 239 2.88 28.86 -14.58
CA GLN A 239 2.17 28.30 -15.74
C GLN A 239 1.61 26.92 -15.43
N LEU A 240 2.38 26.05 -14.76
CA LEU A 240 1.97 24.72 -14.35
C LEU A 240 0.77 24.77 -13.38
N ASP A 241 0.77 25.66 -12.40
CA ASP A 241 -0.33 25.82 -11.45
C ASP A 241 -1.63 26.23 -12.15
N ARG A 242 -1.55 27.13 -13.11
CA ARG A 242 -2.70 27.52 -13.94
C ARG A 242 -3.21 26.32 -14.74
N HIS A 243 -2.32 25.62 -15.44
CA HIS A 243 -2.64 24.46 -16.26
C HIS A 243 -3.27 23.33 -15.44
N VAL A 244 -2.73 23.01 -14.27
CA VAL A 244 -3.25 21.99 -13.35
C VAL A 244 -4.68 22.34 -12.89
N ARG A 245 -4.97 23.61 -12.64
CA ARG A 245 -6.33 24.07 -12.31
C ARG A 245 -7.29 23.97 -13.50
N GLU A 246 -6.86 24.37 -14.69
CA GLU A 246 -7.64 24.27 -15.92
C GLU A 246 -8.01 22.82 -16.25
N LYS A 247 -7.10 21.88 -15.99
CA LYS A 247 -7.31 20.42 -16.15
C LYS A 247 -8.13 19.79 -15.00
N ASN A 248 -8.47 20.51 -13.95
CA ASN A 248 -9.07 19.98 -12.72
C ASN A 248 -8.18 18.92 -12.03
N TRP A 249 -6.87 19.09 -12.09
CA TRP A 249 -5.89 18.22 -11.45
C TRP A 249 -5.35 18.77 -10.11
N ALA A 250 -5.85 19.89 -9.64
CA ALA A 250 -5.58 20.36 -8.27
C ALA A 250 -5.80 19.21 -7.28
N ASN A 251 -4.94 19.01 -6.32
CA ASN A 251 -4.88 17.87 -5.39
C ASN A 251 -4.46 16.51 -6.02
N ARG A 252 -4.22 16.44 -7.33
CA ARG A 252 -3.70 15.25 -8.00
C ARG A 252 -2.25 15.38 -8.43
N VAL A 253 -1.64 16.55 -8.24
CA VAL A 253 -0.24 16.81 -8.60
C VAL A 253 0.55 17.16 -7.36
N MET A 254 1.62 16.42 -7.16
CA MET A 254 2.62 16.63 -6.10
C MET A 254 3.96 16.94 -6.74
N ILE A 255 4.83 17.62 -5.99
CA ILE A 255 6.17 17.98 -6.48
C ILE A 255 7.21 17.68 -5.41
N HIS A 256 8.32 17.08 -5.83
CA HIS A 256 9.52 16.94 -5.01
C HIS A 256 10.39 18.19 -5.12
N VAL A 257 10.90 18.66 -4.00
CA VAL A 257 11.92 19.71 -3.99
C VAL A 257 13.29 19.07 -4.15
N GLN A 258 13.67 18.18 -3.24
CA GLN A 258 14.94 17.45 -3.29
C GLN A 258 14.83 16.18 -2.45
N ASP A 259 15.05 15.03 -3.06
CA ASP A 259 15.00 13.73 -2.40
C ASP A 259 15.99 13.63 -1.23
N GLU A 260 15.55 13.08 -0.09
CA GLU A 260 16.32 12.86 1.15
C GLU A 260 17.18 14.07 1.56
N PRO A 261 16.61 15.26 1.76
CA PRO A 261 17.40 16.45 2.09
C PRO A 261 18.06 16.31 3.46
N PHE A 262 19.35 16.68 3.54
CA PHE A 262 20.12 16.62 4.77
C PHE A 262 19.69 17.71 5.77
N LEU A 263 19.89 17.44 7.06
CA LEU A 263 19.51 18.36 8.13
C LEU A 263 20.13 19.76 7.94
N HIS A 264 21.40 19.85 7.50
CA HIS A 264 22.07 21.12 7.25
C HIS A 264 21.53 21.90 6.03
N CYS A 265 20.78 21.22 5.14
CA CYS A 265 20.11 21.85 4.00
C CYS A 265 18.71 22.39 4.33
N VAL A 266 18.17 22.15 5.53
CA VAL A 266 16.81 22.59 5.91
C VAL A 266 16.54 24.07 5.61
N PRO A 267 17.44 25.02 5.93
CA PRO A 267 17.18 26.44 5.65
C PRO A 267 17.01 26.75 4.17
N THR A 268 17.87 26.18 3.31
CA THR A 268 17.82 26.39 1.86
C THR A 268 16.73 25.59 1.18
N TYR A 269 16.41 24.38 1.70
CA TYR A 269 15.24 23.62 1.28
C TYR A 269 13.95 24.44 1.49
N LYS A 270 13.79 25.04 2.69
CA LYS A 270 12.61 25.87 3.00
C LYS A 270 12.46 27.07 2.06
N GLN A 271 13.55 27.67 1.61
CA GLN A 271 13.51 28.77 0.64
C GLN A 271 12.92 28.29 -0.71
N VAL A 272 13.35 27.12 -1.21
CA VAL A 272 12.80 26.57 -2.45
C VAL A 272 11.35 26.10 -2.26
N ALA A 273 11.03 25.47 -1.14
CA ALA A 273 9.66 25.08 -0.83
C ALA A 273 8.70 26.28 -0.76
N GLU A 274 9.14 27.39 -0.15
CA GLU A 274 8.37 28.63 -0.13
C GLU A 274 8.15 29.21 -1.54
N LEU A 275 9.17 29.11 -2.40
CA LEU A 275 9.02 29.50 -3.81
C LEU A 275 7.96 28.65 -4.51
N VAL A 276 7.97 27.32 -4.30
CA VAL A 276 6.96 26.40 -4.85
C VAL A 276 5.57 26.76 -4.35
N HIS A 277 5.37 26.89 -3.04
CA HIS A 277 4.06 27.23 -2.46
C HIS A 277 3.50 28.55 -2.96
N ARG A 278 4.38 29.58 -3.17
CA ARG A 278 3.94 30.87 -3.71
C ARG A 278 3.61 30.81 -5.20
N ALA A 279 4.42 30.11 -5.99
CA ALA A 279 4.27 30.08 -7.45
C ALA A 279 3.22 29.05 -7.92
N ALA A 280 3.05 27.97 -7.16
CA ALA A 280 2.13 26.88 -7.50
C ALA A 280 1.33 26.36 -6.28
N PRO A 281 0.42 27.19 -5.73
CA PRO A 281 -0.32 26.84 -4.51
C PRO A 281 -1.29 25.66 -4.65
N SER A 282 -1.57 25.19 -5.87
CA SER A 282 -2.39 24.01 -6.13
C SER A 282 -1.61 22.69 -6.02
N LEU A 283 -0.28 22.75 -5.91
CA LEU A 283 0.58 21.59 -5.80
C LEU A 283 0.94 21.34 -4.34
N LYS A 284 0.98 20.05 -3.95
CA LYS A 284 1.52 19.65 -2.66
C LYS A 284 2.99 19.26 -2.78
N ILE A 285 3.80 19.68 -1.83
CA ILE A 285 5.19 19.21 -1.72
C ILE A 285 5.18 17.87 -1.00
N VAL A 286 5.70 16.83 -1.66
CA VAL A 286 5.93 15.50 -1.11
C VAL A 286 7.43 15.25 -1.02
N GLU A 287 7.93 14.70 0.09
CA GLU A 287 9.36 14.46 0.21
C GLU A 287 9.71 13.30 1.12
N ALA A 288 10.61 12.42 0.64
CA ALA A 288 11.29 11.43 1.46
C ALA A 288 12.26 12.15 2.43
N VAL A 289 12.15 11.88 3.73
CA VAL A 289 12.92 12.60 4.75
C VAL A 289 13.60 11.64 5.73
N GLU A 290 14.85 11.95 6.05
CA GLU A 290 15.65 11.24 7.05
C GLU A 290 15.86 12.06 8.36
N ALA A 291 15.24 13.22 8.45
CA ALA A 291 15.36 14.13 9.58
C ALA A 291 14.04 14.82 9.88
N THR A 292 13.96 15.41 11.06
CA THR A 292 12.89 16.36 11.44
C THR A 292 13.33 17.80 11.14
N GLY A 293 12.41 18.77 11.23
CA GLY A 293 12.72 20.18 11.04
C GLY A 293 12.25 20.78 9.72
N PHE A 294 11.75 19.98 8.80
CA PHE A 294 11.14 20.46 7.56
C PHE A 294 9.72 21.00 7.78
N GLY A 295 8.96 20.37 8.71
CA GLY A 295 7.68 20.84 9.25
C GLY A 295 6.71 21.39 8.22
N GLU A 296 6.51 22.70 8.23
CA GLU A 296 5.53 23.39 7.39
C GLU A 296 5.91 23.43 5.90
N ALA A 297 7.18 23.22 5.57
CA ALA A 297 7.65 23.26 4.19
C ALA A 297 7.21 22.08 3.33
N ILE A 298 6.81 20.96 3.96
CA ILE A 298 6.39 19.73 3.28
C ILE A 298 4.94 19.45 3.63
N ASP A 299 4.11 19.11 2.63
CA ASP A 299 2.71 18.78 2.81
C ASP A 299 2.47 17.29 3.03
N VAL A 300 3.32 16.47 2.39
CA VAL A 300 3.31 15.00 2.48
C VAL A 300 4.69 14.55 2.95
N LEU A 301 4.81 14.27 4.24
CA LEU A 301 6.06 13.83 4.88
C LEU A 301 6.22 12.32 4.71
N VAL A 302 7.35 11.90 4.16
CA VAL A 302 7.63 10.47 3.92
C VAL A 302 8.92 10.06 4.67
N PRO A 303 8.88 9.87 6.01
CA PRO A 303 10.03 9.38 6.76
C PRO A 303 10.37 7.92 6.42
N LYS A 304 11.66 7.58 6.46
CA LYS A 304 12.10 6.19 6.43
C LYS A 304 11.54 5.42 7.63
N LEU A 305 11.15 4.18 7.44
CA LEU A 305 10.41 3.40 8.44
C LEU A 305 11.07 3.38 9.84
N ASN A 306 12.38 3.26 9.92
CA ASN A 306 13.09 3.32 11.20
C ASN A 306 13.13 4.74 11.79
N HIS A 307 13.18 5.78 10.96
CA HIS A 307 13.11 7.17 11.39
C HIS A 307 11.67 7.55 11.82
N LEU A 308 10.66 7.03 11.13
CA LEU A 308 9.27 7.13 11.59
C LEU A 308 9.12 6.55 13.01
N ASN A 309 9.68 5.35 13.25
CA ASN A 309 9.66 4.74 14.58
C ASN A 309 10.43 5.60 15.63
N LEU A 310 11.59 6.12 15.26
CA LEU A 310 12.43 6.93 16.16
C LEU A 310 11.73 8.23 16.57
N TRP A 311 11.04 8.88 15.67
CA TRP A 311 10.39 10.18 15.88
C TRP A 311 8.86 10.11 15.76
N LEU A 312 8.27 8.97 16.10
CA LEU A 312 6.82 8.74 15.96
C LEU A 312 5.96 9.85 16.58
N PRO A 313 6.24 10.36 17.81
CA PRO A 313 5.45 11.46 18.39
C PRO A 313 5.46 12.74 17.54
N HIS A 314 6.59 13.05 16.89
CA HIS A 314 6.71 14.19 15.99
C HIS A 314 5.82 14.02 14.76
N PHE A 315 5.87 12.88 14.08
CA PHE A 315 5.06 12.62 12.89
C PHE A 315 3.56 12.54 13.22
N GLN A 316 3.20 11.98 14.38
CA GLN A 316 1.82 12.01 14.86
C GLN A 316 1.33 13.44 15.17
N GLN A 317 2.23 14.34 15.61
CA GLN A 317 1.89 15.75 15.73
C GLN A 317 1.64 16.39 14.36
N MET A 318 2.42 16.06 13.34
CA MET A 318 2.19 16.54 11.96
C MET A 318 0.83 16.05 11.43
N GLN A 319 0.46 14.78 11.65
CA GLN A 319 -0.88 14.26 11.31
C GLN A 319 -2.00 15.08 11.99
N ARG A 320 -1.87 15.36 13.29
CA ARG A 320 -2.86 16.21 14.02
C ARG A 320 -2.94 17.64 13.47
N GLN A 321 -1.90 18.13 12.82
CA GLN A 321 -1.88 19.44 12.14
C GLN A 321 -2.40 19.37 10.69
N GLY A 322 -2.88 18.19 10.24
CA GLY A 322 -3.45 18.00 8.92
C GLY A 322 -2.45 17.71 7.81
N LYS A 323 -1.18 17.42 8.14
CA LYS A 323 -0.21 16.95 7.15
C LYS A 323 -0.44 15.48 6.84
N GLU A 324 -0.24 15.08 5.58
CA GLU A 324 -0.17 13.67 5.22
C GLU A 324 1.17 13.09 5.71
N VAL A 325 1.12 11.92 6.35
CA VAL A 325 2.32 11.20 6.78
C VAL A 325 2.32 9.81 6.15
N TRP A 326 3.24 9.62 5.22
CA TRP A 326 3.54 8.33 4.61
C TRP A 326 4.74 7.70 5.32
N PHE A 327 5.29 6.65 4.74
CA PHE A 327 6.63 6.15 5.08
C PHE A 327 7.26 5.49 3.86
N TYR A 328 8.58 5.31 3.90
CA TYR A 328 9.26 4.56 2.87
C TYR A 328 10.19 3.48 3.45
N THR A 329 10.47 2.49 2.62
CA THR A 329 11.57 1.55 2.77
C THR A 329 12.44 1.59 1.52
N CYS A 330 13.72 1.25 1.68
CA CYS A 330 14.70 1.15 0.61
C CYS A 330 15.71 0.04 0.99
N CYS A 331 16.99 0.22 0.70
CA CYS A 331 18.05 -0.63 1.26
C CYS A 331 18.07 -0.65 2.82
N HIS A 332 17.32 0.24 3.44
CA HIS A 332 17.07 0.34 4.88
C HIS A 332 15.56 0.55 5.15
N PRO A 333 15.08 0.20 6.37
CA PRO A 333 15.79 -0.49 7.43
C PRO A 333 16.01 -1.99 7.13
N VAL A 334 17.02 -2.53 7.75
CA VAL A 334 17.32 -3.97 7.80
C VAL A 334 16.94 -4.56 9.16
N GLY A 335 17.32 -5.81 9.42
CA GLY A 335 17.08 -6.48 10.70
C GLY A 335 15.62 -6.91 10.85
N ARG A 336 15.04 -6.65 12.03
CA ARG A 336 13.66 -7.06 12.36
C ARG A 336 12.57 -6.25 11.66
N TYR A 337 12.89 -5.07 11.12
CA TYR A 337 11.92 -4.28 10.40
C TYR A 337 11.42 -5.01 9.14
N PRO A 338 10.15 -4.83 8.76
CA PRO A 338 9.67 -5.34 7.49
C PRO A 338 10.26 -4.52 6.34
N ASN A 339 10.53 -5.22 5.26
CA ASN A 339 10.97 -4.65 3.99
C ASN A 339 10.56 -5.62 2.86
N ARG A 340 10.93 -5.33 1.61
CA ARG A 340 10.57 -6.15 0.46
C ARG A 340 11.79 -6.84 -0.18
N PHE A 341 12.79 -7.24 0.62
CA PHE A 341 13.95 -7.95 0.10
C PHE A 341 13.59 -9.35 -0.39
N LEU A 342 14.27 -9.78 -1.44
CA LEU A 342 14.01 -11.05 -2.13
C LEU A 342 14.24 -12.27 -1.22
N ASP A 343 15.21 -12.20 -0.33
CA ASP A 343 15.59 -13.27 0.59
C ASP A 343 14.84 -13.26 1.93
N GLN A 344 13.79 -12.42 2.03
CA GLN A 344 12.91 -12.37 3.20
C GLN A 344 11.54 -13.00 2.93
N PRO A 345 10.85 -13.53 3.96
CA PRO A 345 9.48 -14.03 3.82
C PRO A 345 8.52 -12.98 3.25
N LEU A 346 7.63 -13.38 2.34
CA LEU A 346 6.64 -12.48 1.72
C LEU A 346 5.73 -11.79 2.74
N VAL A 347 5.55 -12.37 3.93
CA VAL A 347 4.81 -11.75 5.02
C VAL A 347 5.41 -10.39 5.42
N LYS A 348 6.72 -10.21 5.29
CA LYS A 348 7.38 -8.92 5.60
C LYS A 348 6.97 -7.81 4.62
N THR A 349 6.79 -8.14 3.35
CA THR A 349 6.26 -7.19 2.36
C THR A 349 4.79 -6.88 2.62
N ARG A 350 3.99 -7.89 2.94
CA ARG A 350 2.55 -7.76 3.15
C ARG A 350 2.20 -6.97 4.41
N VAL A 351 2.94 -7.17 5.51
CA VAL A 351 2.67 -6.53 6.80
C VAL A 351 2.92 -5.03 6.82
N LEU A 352 3.69 -4.48 5.88
CA LEU A 352 3.90 -3.03 5.74
C LEU A 352 2.58 -2.25 5.77
N HIS A 353 1.53 -2.77 5.13
CA HIS A 353 0.23 -2.11 5.04
C HIS A 353 -0.67 -2.35 6.26
N TRP A 354 -0.45 -3.41 7.03
CA TRP A 354 -1.04 -3.56 8.36
C TRP A 354 -0.47 -2.51 9.32
N MET A 355 0.82 -2.19 9.22
CA MET A 355 1.44 -1.11 9.98
C MET A 355 0.90 0.26 9.57
N SER A 356 0.60 0.47 8.29
CA SER A 356 -0.07 1.68 7.85
C SER A 356 -1.40 1.89 8.58
N TYR A 357 -2.21 0.83 8.71
CA TYR A 357 -3.46 0.90 9.45
C TYR A 357 -3.23 1.14 10.95
N LEU A 358 -2.26 0.43 11.55
CA LEU A 358 -1.94 0.53 12.98
C LEU A 358 -1.59 1.97 13.40
N TYR A 359 -0.82 2.67 12.56
CA TYR A 359 -0.31 4.03 12.84
C TYR A 359 -1.03 5.14 12.08
N ASP A 360 -2.11 4.81 11.37
CA ASP A 360 -2.90 5.75 10.57
C ASP A 360 -2.07 6.50 9.53
N LEU A 361 -1.25 5.77 8.78
CA LEU A 361 -0.37 6.34 7.77
C LEU A 361 -1.09 6.43 6.42
N ASP A 362 -0.96 7.57 5.78
CA ASP A 362 -1.68 7.91 4.55
C ASP A 362 -1.07 7.26 3.30
N GLY A 363 0.20 6.81 3.36
CA GLY A 363 0.85 6.26 2.18
C GLY A 363 2.14 5.50 2.43
N TYR A 364 2.65 4.95 1.31
CA TYR A 364 3.90 4.20 1.23
C TYR A 364 4.68 4.56 -0.03
N LEU A 365 5.99 4.72 0.11
CA LEU A 365 6.91 4.98 -0.98
C LEU A 365 8.03 3.93 -1.02
N HIS A 366 8.43 3.55 -2.24
CA HIS A 366 9.70 2.88 -2.49
C HIS A 366 10.31 3.38 -3.80
N TRP A 367 11.63 3.58 -3.81
CA TRP A 367 12.32 4.11 -4.99
C TRP A 367 12.47 3.12 -6.15
N GLY A 368 12.49 1.80 -5.87
CA GLY A 368 12.90 0.78 -6.84
C GLY A 368 11.75 -0.10 -7.33
N LEU A 369 11.02 0.30 -8.38
CA LEU A 369 10.09 -0.59 -9.07
C LEU A 369 10.80 -1.47 -10.10
N ASN A 370 11.73 -0.88 -10.91
CA ASN A 370 12.42 -1.53 -12.03
C ASN A 370 13.80 -0.90 -12.36
N TYR A 371 14.53 -0.44 -11.36
CA TYR A 371 15.85 0.19 -11.51
C TYR A 371 16.97 -0.84 -11.53
N PHE A 372 16.98 -1.72 -12.54
CA PHE A 372 18.02 -2.73 -12.69
C PHE A 372 19.41 -2.11 -12.82
N ALA A 373 20.45 -2.84 -12.37
CA ALA A 373 21.83 -2.40 -12.52
C ALA A 373 22.19 -2.30 -14.01
N ALA A 374 22.85 -1.20 -14.38
CA ALA A 374 23.19 -0.94 -15.77
C ALA A 374 24.09 -2.05 -16.36
N GLY A 375 23.70 -2.59 -17.50
CA GLY A 375 24.41 -3.66 -18.21
C GLY A 375 24.25 -5.06 -17.64
N ALA A 376 23.55 -5.22 -16.51
CA ALA A 376 23.28 -6.54 -15.93
C ALA A 376 21.98 -7.15 -16.47
N ASP A 377 21.88 -8.49 -16.44
CA ASP A 377 20.65 -9.20 -16.72
C ASP A 377 19.61 -8.86 -15.64
N PRO A 378 18.42 -8.35 -15.99
CA PRO A 378 17.34 -8.10 -15.03
C PRO A 378 16.93 -9.31 -14.19
N TYR A 379 17.20 -10.51 -14.68
CA TYR A 379 16.88 -11.78 -14.02
C TYR A 379 18.08 -12.40 -13.30
N SER A 380 19.04 -11.59 -12.88
CA SER A 380 20.21 -12.00 -12.10
C SER A 380 20.28 -11.29 -10.75
N GLU A 381 21.04 -11.85 -9.80
CA GLU A 381 21.35 -11.19 -8.51
C GLU A 381 21.92 -9.79 -8.74
N GLU A 382 22.87 -9.64 -9.67
CA GLU A 382 23.49 -8.35 -9.96
C GLU A 382 22.45 -7.34 -10.49
N GLY A 383 21.55 -7.77 -11.37
CA GLY A 383 20.51 -6.93 -11.95
C GLY A 383 19.58 -6.33 -10.90
N VAL A 384 19.15 -7.14 -9.95
CA VAL A 384 18.15 -6.72 -8.94
C VAL A 384 18.76 -6.15 -7.65
N SER A 385 20.08 -6.26 -7.45
CA SER A 385 20.74 -5.88 -6.19
C SER A 385 21.98 -5.03 -6.41
N LYS A 386 22.97 -5.53 -7.16
CA LYS A 386 24.32 -4.98 -7.21
C LYS A 386 24.87 -4.78 -5.80
N ASP A 387 25.13 -3.56 -5.36
CA ASP A 387 25.67 -3.20 -4.04
C ASP A 387 24.57 -2.98 -2.97
N LEU A 388 23.32 -3.30 -3.27
CA LEU A 388 22.16 -3.14 -2.40
C LEU A 388 21.65 -4.50 -1.90
N PRO A 389 20.75 -4.53 -0.89
CA PRO A 389 20.06 -5.75 -0.51
C PRO A 389 19.33 -6.41 -1.66
N LEU A 390 19.18 -7.73 -1.60
CA LEU A 390 18.59 -8.53 -2.67
C LEU A 390 17.20 -8.05 -3.05
N GLY A 391 17.04 -7.65 -4.33
CA GLY A 391 15.76 -7.24 -4.88
C GLY A 391 15.30 -5.84 -4.50
N ASP A 392 16.12 -5.03 -3.83
CA ASP A 392 15.77 -3.65 -3.48
C ASP A 392 15.49 -2.78 -4.72
N ARG A 393 16.21 -3.06 -5.83
CA ARG A 393 16.09 -2.31 -7.09
C ARG A 393 14.81 -2.58 -7.87
N ALA A 394 14.21 -3.76 -7.72
CA ALA A 394 13.12 -4.16 -8.60
C ALA A 394 12.15 -5.17 -7.95
N ILE A 395 10.86 -5.01 -8.26
CA ILE A 395 9.77 -5.97 -8.03
C ILE A 395 8.89 -6.14 -9.28
N MET A 396 9.14 -5.36 -10.32
CA MET A 396 8.55 -5.48 -11.65
C MET A 396 9.66 -5.76 -12.64
N TYR A 397 9.44 -6.72 -13.53
CA TYR A 397 10.48 -7.23 -14.44
C TYR A 397 10.09 -7.02 -15.91
N PRO A 398 11.07 -6.97 -16.85
CA PRO A 398 10.76 -6.87 -18.27
C PRO A 398 10.23 -8.20 -18.83
N GLY A 399 9.02 -8.22 -19.36
CA GLY A 399 8.47 -9.35 -20.11
C GLY A 399 8.52 -9.12 -21.63
N ARG A 400 8.20 -10.14 -22.42
CA ARG A 400 8.19 -10.06 -23.90
C ARG A 400 7.14 -9.09 -24.43
N ASN A 401 5.98 -9.07 -23.80
CA ASN A 401 4.81 -8.31 -24.24
C ASN A 401 4.53 -7.06 -23.38
N GLY A 402 5.45 -6.68 -22.52
CA GLY A 402 5.34 -5.61 -21.54
C GLY A 402 5.80 -6.08 -20.16
N PRO A 403 5.72 -5.22 -19.13
CA PRO A 403 6.19 -5.54 -17.79
C PRO A 403 5.41 -6.70 -17.16
N VAL A 404 6.12 -7.50 -16.36
CA VAL A 404 5.55 -8.59 -15.56
C VAL A 404 5.80 -8.36 -14.08
N GLY A 405 4.90 -8.87 -13.24
CA GLY A 405 4.99 -8.75 -11.79
C GLY A 405 5.90 -9.79 -11.15
N SER A 406 5.78 -9.87 -9.82
CA SER A 406 6.51 -10.83 -9.00
C SER A 406 5.70 -11.26 -7.78
N LEU A 407 6.19 -12.28 -7.08
CA LEU A 407 5.60 -12.74 -5.82
C LEU A 407 5.61 -11.61 -4.77
N ARG A 408 6.71 -10.85 -4.67
CA ARG A 408 6.81 -9.71 -3.74
C ARG A 408 5.81 -8.61 -4.06
N TRP A 409 5.62 -8.27 -5.33
CA TRP A 409 4.66 -7.24 -5.72
C TRP A 409 3.21 -7.69 -5.49
N SER A 410 2.92 -8.98 -5.72
CA SER A 410 1.63 -9.57 -5.39
C SER A 410 1.37 -9.57 -3.87
N ALA A 411 2.38 -9.91 -3.05
CA ALA A 411 2.28 -9.83 -1.60
C ALA A 411 2.03 -8.39 -1.10
N MET A 412 2.66 -7.39 -1.74
CA MET A 412 2.41 -5.98 -1.47
C MET A 412 0.96 -5.59 -1.79
N ARG A 413 0.46 -5.98 -2.97
CA ARG A 413 -0.96 -5.77 -3.36
C ARG A 413 -1.91 -6.40 -2.35
N ASP A 414 -1.64 -7.63 -1.92
CA ASP A 414 -2.46 -8.34 -0.95
C ASP A 414 -2.47 -7.61 0.40
N GLY A 415 -1.35 -7.04 0.84
CA GLY A 415 -1.27 -6.19 2.03
C GLY A 415 -2.11 -4.91 1.91
N LEU A 416 -2.11 -4.28 0.73
CA LEU A 416 -2.98 -3.14 0.44
C LEU A 416 -4.46 -3.51 0.47
N GLN A 417 -4.83 -4.72 0.01
CA GLN A 417 -6.20 -5.22 0.14
C GLN A 417 -6.55 -5.50 1.61
N ASP A 418 -5.62 -6.01 2.42
CA ASP A 418 -5.82 -6.22 3.86
C ASP A 418 -6.08 -4.87 4.57
N TYR A 419 -5.33 -3.83 4.23
CA TYR A 419 -5.58 -2.47 4.72
C TYR A 419 -6.99 -2.00 4.39
N GLU A 420 -7.44 -2.18 3.15
CA GLU A 420 -8.79 -1.79 2.74
C GLU A 420 -9.87 -2.60 3.47
N LEU A 421 -9.65 -3.89 3.76
CA LEU A 421 -10.59 -4.67 4.57
C LEU A 421 -10.76 -4.07 5.98
N LEU A 422 -9.67 -3.67 6.62
CA LEU A 422 -9.72 -2.99 7.93
C LEU A 422 -10.50 -1.66 7.84
N ARG A 423 -10.30 -0.87 6.77
CA ARG A 423 -11.04 0.37 6.53
C ARG A 423 -12.52 0.13 6.26
N VAL A 424 -12.87 -0.95 5.53
CA VAL A 424 -14.27 -1.34 5.32
C VAL A 424 -14.94 -1.71 6.63
N LEU A 425 -14.29 -2.49 7.49
CA LEU A 425 -14.81 -2.84 8.81
C LEU A 425 -15.05 -1.58 9.66
N GLU A 426 -14.06 -0.68 9.72
CA GLU A 426 -14.17 0.60 10.42
C GLU A 426 -15.36 1.44 9.91
N SER A 427 -15.51 1.56 8.59
CA SER A 427 -16.60 2.29 7.95
C SER A 427 -17.98 1.68 8.25
N ARG A 428 -18.10 0.35 8.27
CA ARG A 428 -19.34 -0.35 8.65
C ARG A 428 -19.70 -0.08 10.10
N LEU A 429 -18.71 -0.08 11.00
CA LEU A 429 -18.92 0.23 12.42
C LEU A 429 -19.27 1.71 12.63
N ALA A 430 -18.66 2.63 11.87
CA ALA A 430 -19.03 4.04 11.89
C ALA A 430 -20.50 4.25 11.44
N SER A 431 -20.93 3.56 10.39
CA SER A 431 -22.31 3.58 9.91
C SER A 431 -23.27 2.99 10.95
N LEU A 432 -22.87 1.91 11.62
CA LEU A 432 -23.65 1.32 12.71
C LEU A 432 -23.80 2.31 13.88
N LYS A 433 -22.71 2.96 14.30
CA LYS A 433 -22.73 4.03 15.32
C LYS A 433 -23.71 5.14 14.94
N GLN A 434 -23.56 5.69 13.74
CA GLN A 434 -24.42 6.77 13.24
C GLN A 434 -25.90 6.37 13.23
N SER A 435 -26.23 5.13 12.87
CA SER A 435 -27.61 4.63 12.84
C SER A 435 -28.27 4.53 14.21
N ARG A 436 -27.50 4.56 15.30
CA ARG A 436 -27.96 4.47 16.69
C ARG A 436 -27.89 5.80 17.44
N GLY A 437 -27.31 6.83 16.83
CA GLY A 437 -27.18 8.18 17.40
C GLY A 437 -26.39 8.21 18.72
N ASP A 438 -26.67 9.17 19.56
CA ASP A 438 -25.94 9.44 20.82
C ASP A 438 -25.87 8.23 21.77
N ARG A 439 -26.84 7.32 21.69
CA ARG A 439 -26.81 6.08 22.48
C ARG A 439 -25.65 5.13 22.14
N ALA A 440 -25.07 5.28 20.97
CA ALA A 440 -23.89 4.52 20.53
C ALA A 440 -22.59 5.33 20.60
N ASP A 441 -22.53 6.45 21.34
CA ASP A 441 -21.30 7.26 21.47
C ASP A 441 -20.11 6.50 22.06
N TRP A 442 -20.38 5.48 22.85
CA TRP A 442 -19.40 4.56 23.40
C TRP A 442 -18.71 3.70 22.34
N LEU A 443 -19.31 3.51 21.16
CA LEU A 443 -18.74 2.72 20.08
C LEU A 443 -17.62 3.51 19.41
N ASP A 444 -16.40 3.00 19.54
CA ASP A 444 -15.25 3.42 18.74
C ASP A 444 -15.14 2.53 17.48
N PRO A 445 -15.45 3.05 16.27
CA PRO A 445 -15.40 2.26 15.04
C PRO A 445 -14.02 1.69 14.73
N ARG A 446 -12.96 2.32 15.26
CA ARG A 446 -11.58 1.92 15.03
C ARG A 446 -11.09 0.84 15.98
N GLN A 447 -11.72 0.68 17.15
CA GLN A 447 -11.25 -0.25 18.19
C GLN A 447 -11.14 -1.69 17.63
N ARG A 448 -12.21 -2.22 17.06
CA ARG A 448 -12.22 -3.62 16.60
C ARG A 448 -11.25 -3.91 15.45
N PRO A 449 -11.16 -3.10 14.38
CA PRO A 449 -10.12 -3.25 13.39
C PRO A 449 -8.70 -3.19 13.97
N LEU A 450 -8.43 -2.32 14.96
CA LEU A 450 -7.13 -2.24 15.64
C LEU A 450 -6.83 -3.49 16.47
N GLU A 451 -7.82 -4.07 17.16
CA GLU A 451 -7.65 -5.34 17.90
C GLU A 451 -7.19 -6.46 16.95
N LEU A 452 -7.84 -6.59 15.79
CA LEU A 452 -7.48 -7.56 14.76
C LEU A 452 -6.12 -7.24 14.14
N CYS A 453 -5.85 -5.98 13.83
CA CYS A 453 -4.58 -5.53 13.29
C CYS A 453 -3.40 -5.88 14.22
N ARG A 454 -3.57 -5.68 15.53
CA ARG A 454 -2.54 -5.96 16.54
C ARG A 454 -2.19 -7.44 16.68
N ARG A 455 -3.01 -8.35 16.22
CA ARG A 455 -2.65 -9.79 16.15
C ARG A 455 -1.61 -10.05 15.06
N VAL A 456 -1.61 -9.23 14.01
CA VAL A 456 -0.68 -9.31 12.89
C VAL A 456 0.55 -8.44 13.14
N ALA A 457 0.36 -7.19 13.56
CA ALA A 457 1.43 -6.23 13.81
C ALA A 457 1.12 -5.40 15.06
N SER A 458 1.99 -5.45 16.07
CA SER A 458 1.90 -4.69 17.32
C SER A 458 2.83 -3.46 17.34
N SER A 459 3.89 -3.47 16.51
CA SER A 459 4.83 -2.35 16.33
C SER A 459 5.51 -2.42 14.96
N PHE A 460 6.42 -1.47 14.68
CA PHE A 460 7.19 -1.45 13.42
C PHE A 460 8.18 -2.61 13.26
N TYR A 461 8.49 -3.37 14.31
CA TYR A 461 9.43 -4.49 14.29
C TYR A 461 8.91 -5.73 15.04
N ASP A 462 7.73 -5.61 15.65
CA ASP A 462 7.05 -6.73 16.31
C ASP A 462 5.74 -7.03 15.55
N TYR A 463 5.78 -8.10 14.78
CA TYR A 463 4.71 -8.58 13.92
C TYR A 463 4.85 -10.09 13.70
N THR A 464 3.78 -10.74 13.28
CA THR A 464 3.78 -12.17 13.01
C THR A 464 4.70 -12.52 11.83
N ARG A 465 5.42 -13.64 11.95
CA ARG A 465 6.11 -14.33 10.83
C ARG A 465 5.28 -15.51 10.34
N ASP A 466 4.17 -15.80 11.01
CA ASP A 466 3.25 -16.87 10.66
C ASP A 466 2.22 -16.38 9.64
N SER A 467 2.34 -16.89 8.41
CA SER A 467 1.42 -16.58 7.32
C SER A 467 0.00 -17.10 7.58
N GLU A 468 -0.14 -18.22 8.31
CA GLU A 468 -1.46 -18.78 8.62
C GLU A 468 -2.22 -17.88 9.60
N LEU A 469 -1.54 -17.34 10.62
CA LEU A 469 -2.13 -16.37 11.53
C LEU A 469 -2.59 -15.11 10.79
N LEU A 470 -1.77 -14.58 9.87
CA LEU A 470 -2.13 -13.42 9.06
C LEU A 470 -3.38 -13.72 8.22
N LEU A 471 -3.40 -14.87 7.51
CA LEU A 471 -4.54 -15.26 6.66
C LEU A 471 -5.79 -15.56 7.50
N ALA A 472 -5.65 -16.17 8.66
CA ALA A 472 -6.76 -16.41 9.59
C ALA A 472 -7.37 -15.07 10.08
N THR A 473 -6.51 -14.12 10.45
CA THR A 473 -6.95 -12.78 10.87
C THR A 473 -7.66 -12.03 9.72
N ARG A 474 -7.12 -12.11 8.50
CA ARG A 474 -7.78 -11.56 7.31
C ARG A 474 -9.17 -12.15 7.09
N ARG A 475 -9.33 -13.49 7.21
CA ARG A 475 -10.65 -14.14 7.12
C ARG A 475 -11.60 -13.67 8.22
N GLU A 476 -11.09 -13.44 9.44
CA GLU A 476 -11.92 -12.93 10.53
C GLU A 476 -12.40 -11.51 10.26
N VAL A 477 -11.54 -10.61 9.77
CA VAL A 477 -11.95 -9.25 9.34
C VAL A 477 -13.09 -9.33 8.32
N ALA A 478 -12.94 -10.17 7.30
CA ALA A 478 -13.97 -10.36 6.28
C ALA A 478 -15.29 -10.92 6.85
N SER A 479 -15.19 -11.89 7.74
CA SER A 479 -16.35 -12.48 8.40
C SER A 479 -17.10 -11.48 9.28
N GLU A 480 -16.37 -10.57 9.96
CA GLU A 480 -17.01 -9.50 10.75
C GLU A 480 -17.68 -8.45 9.86
N ILE A 481 -17.07 -8.10 8.70
CA ILE A 481 -17.71 -7.21 7.71
C ILE A 481 -19.04 -7.79 7.23
N GLU A 482 -19.04 -9.08 6.82
CA GLU A 482 -20.27 -9.75 6.39
C GLU A 482 -21.30 -9.81 7.50
N ALA A 483 -20.81 -10.06 8.69
CA ALA A 483 -21.60 -10.21 9.87
C ALA A 483 -22.40 -8.96 10.22
N LEU A 484 -21.86 -7.77 10.01
CA LEU A 484 -22.55 -6.50 10.23
C LEU A 484 -23.70 -6.26 9.22
N GLY A 485 -23.74 -6.99 8.12
CA GLY A 485 -24.82 -6.95 7.13
C GLY A 485 -25.85 -8.09 7.22
N ARG A 486 -25.75 -8.99 8.22
CA ARG A 486 -26.63 -10.18 8.35
C ARG A 486 -27.51 -10.08 9.58
N SER A 487 -28.75 -10.63 9.49
CA SER A 487 -29.65 -10.80 10.64
C SER A 487 -29.49 -12.21 11.26
N PRO A 488 -29.52 -12.32 12.61
CA PRO A 488 -29.56 -11.23 13.55
C PRO A 488 -28.26 -10.46 13.67
N LEU A 489 -28.34 -9.13 13.73
CA LEU A 489 -27.19 -8.28 14.01
C LEU A 489 -26.68 -8.56 15.44
N LEU A 490 -25.37 -8.67 15.60
CA LEU A 490 -24.70 -8.63 16.90
C LEU A 490 -23.29 -8.08 16.74
N TYR A 491 -23.04 -6.93 17.38
CA TYR A 491 -21.72 -6.36 17.56
C TYR A 491 -21.40 -6.26 19.05
N VAL A 492 -20.17 -6.57 19.44
CA VAL A 492 -19.73 -6.61 20.83
C VAL A 492 -18.37 -5.95 20.96
N GLN A 493 -18.27 -5.02 21.90
CA GLN A 493 -17.05 -4.35 22.33
C GLN A 493 -16.84 -4.58 23.83
N THR A 494 -15.59 -4.80 24.22
CA THR A 494 -15.24 -5.07 25.62
C THR A 494 -14.23 -4.05 26.15
N GLU A 495 -14.25 -3.80 27.44
CA GLU A 495 -13.28 -3.00 28.17
C GLU A 495 -12.81 -3.80 29.42
N PRO A 496 -11.53 -4.20 29.49
CA PRO A 496 -10.49 -4.01 28.47
C PRO A 496 -10.78 -4.72 27.14
N CYS A 497 -10.07 -4.29 26.07
CA CYS A 497 -10.28 -4.85 24.73
C CYS A 497 -9.83 -6.32 24.65
N GLU A 498 -10.35 -7.03 23.65
CA GLU A 498 -9.91 -8.38 23.31
C GLU A 498 -8.39 -8.48 23.15
N GLY A 499 -7.82 -9.59 23.57
CA GLY A 499 -6.37 -9.85 23.52
C GLY A 499 -5.57 -9.21 24.67
N THR A 500 -6.21 -8.38 25.48
CA THR A 500 -5.56 -7.77 26.66
C THR A 500 -5.18 -8.83 27.69
N THR A 501 -4.04 -8.62 28.35
CA THR A 501 -3.63 -9.42 29.51
C THR A 501 -4.38 -8.92 30.75
N VAL A 502 -5.17 -9.81 31.36
CA VAL A 502 -5.97 -9.51 32.55
C VAL A 502 -5.27 -10.13 33.78
N PRO A 503 -4.86 -9.30 34.75
CA PRO A 503 -4.13 -9.77 35.93
C PRO A 503 -5.03 -10.59 36.87
N ALA A 504 -4.39 -11.26 37.83
CA ALA A 504 -5.07 -11.97 38.92
C ALA A 504 -5.94 -11.01 39.76
N GLY A 505 -7.05 -11.50 40.31
CA GLY A 505 -7.98 -10.74 41.14
C GLY A 505 -9.39 -10.66 40.54
N PRO A 506 -10.20 -9.68 40.92
CA PRO A 506 -11.54 -9.51 40.30
C PRO A 506 -11.41 -9.09 38.84
N ARG A 507 -11.54 -10.07 37.96
CA ARG A 507 -11.41 -9.92 36.50
C ARG A 507 -12.74 -9.42 35.92
N LEU A 508 -13.09 -8.18 36.19
CA LEU A 508 -14.32 -7.58 35.69
C LEU A 508 -14.12 -7.05 34.27
N ILE A 509 -14.98 -7.46 33.37
CA ILE A 509 -15.01 -7.00 31.97
C ILE A 509 -16.33 -6.28 31.72
N ASN A 510 -16.26 -5.05 31.26
CA ASN A 510 -17.43 -4.34 30.74
C ASN A 510 -17.70 -4.80 29.32
N VAL A 511 -18.92 -5.22 29.05
CA VAL A 511 -19.40 -5.66 27.74
C VAL A 511 -20.46 -4.68 27.26
N ARG A 512 -20.25 -4.08 26.11
CA ARG A 512 -21.24 -3.24 25.44
C ARG A 512 -21.51 -3.82 24.06
N GLY A 513 -22.75 -3.74 23.60
CA GLY A 513 -23.05 -4.28 22.28
C GLY A 513 -24.30 -3.68 21.66
N ILE A 514 -24.46 -4.00 20.39
CA ILE A 514 -25.63 -3.69 19.58
C ILE A 514 -26.13 -5.01 18.97
N ALA A 515 -27.31 -5.40 19.34
CA ALA A 515 -27.99 -6.57 18.77
C ALA A 515 -29.09 -6.14 17.79
N GLU A 516 -29.69 -7.11 17.10
CA GLU A 516 -30.92 -6.91 16.34
C GLU A 516 -32.00 -6.34 17.29
N PRO A 517 -32.80 -5.33 16.89
CA PRO A 517 -33.90 -4.82 17.71
C PRO A 517 -34.82 -5.99 18.16
N LYS A 518 -35.18 -5.98 19.45
CA LYS A 518 -35.99 -7.03 20.10
C LYS A 518 -35.32 -8.41 20.25
N ALA A 519 -34.04 -8.55 19.93
CA ALA A 519 -33.31 -9.78 20.19
C ALA A 519 -33.20 -10.05 21.70
N THR A 520 -33.22 -11.31 22.09
CA THR A 520 -32.79 -11.71 23.43
C THR A 520 -31.28 -11.89 23.43
N VAL A 521 -30.60 -11.28 24.42
CA VAL A 521 -29.14 -11.32 24.53
C VAL A 521 -28.72 -12.11 25.76
N LYS A 522 -27.71 -12.96 25.65
CA LYS A 522 -27.07 -13.67 26.75
C LYS A 522 -25.55 -13.43 26.74
N ILE A 523 -24.97 -13.33 27.93
CA ILE A 523 -23.51 -13.27 28.12
C ILE A 523 -23.11 -14.46 28.97
N ASN A 524 -22.23 -15.32 28.47
CA ASN A 524 -21.83 -16.59 29.10
C ASN A 524 -23.05 -17.44 29.54
N GLY A 525 -24.12 -17.46 28.75
CA GLY A 525 -25.39 -18.16 29.02
C GLY A 525 -26.36 -17.41 29.94
N ALA A 526 -25.93 -16.37 30.65
CA ALA A 526 -26.80 -15.56 31.52
C ALA A 526 -27.55 -14.48 30.68
N PRO A 527 -28.88 -14.32 30.86
CA PRO A 527 -29.65 -13.32 30.13
C PRO A 527 -29.25 -11.89 30.53
N VAL A 528 -29.18 -11.00 29.55
CA VAL A 528 -29.03 -9.55 29.75
C VAL A 528 -30.44 -8.96 29.91
N SER A 529 -30.73 -8.40 31.07
CA SER A 529 -32.08 -7.88 31.42
C SER A 529 -32.40 -6.53 30.77
N ASP A 530 -31.38 -5.72 30.49
CA ASP A 530 -31.54 -4.36 29.93
C ASP A 530 -30.98 -4.33 28.49
N VAL A 531 -31.83 -4.76 27.55
CA VAL A 531 -31.60 -4.61 26.11
C VAL A 531 -32.57 -3.55 25.60
N GLY A 532 -32.06 -2.41 25.14
CA GLY A 532 -32.87 -1.31 24.63
C GLY A 532 -33.71 -1.72 23.41
N ALA A 533 -34.78 -0.97 23.15
CA ALA A 533 -35.65 -1.19 21.98
C ALA A 533 -34.87 -1.08 20.63
N ASP A 534 -33.75 -0.38 20.64
CA ASP A 534 -32.80 -0.22 19.53
C ASP A 534 -31.70 -1.31 19.48
N GLY A 535 -31.77 -2.30 20.40
CA GLY A 535 -30.83 -3.39 20.49
C GLY A 535 -29.54 -3.08 21.27
N ILE A 536 -29.37 -1.86 21.81
CA ILE A 536 -28.19 -1.51 22.60
C ILE A 536 -28.27 -2.17 23.98
N PHE A 537 -27.17 -2.75 24.43
CA PHE A 537 -27.04 -3.35 25.74
C PHE A 537 -25.68 -3.07 26.37
N ALA A 538 -25.64 -3.08 27.70
CA ALA A 538 -24.42 -3.02 28.50
C ALA A 538 -24.54 -3.95 29.70
N ALA A 539 -23.44 -4.65 30.00
CA ALA A 539 -23.36 -5.50 31.17
C ALA A 539 -21.89 -5.59 31.64
N ALA A 540 -21.71 -5.91 32.91
CA ALA A 540 -20.42 -6.26 33.44
C ALA A 540 -20.43 -7.75 33.82
N CYS A 541 -19.37 -8.47 33.47
CA CYS A 541 -19.24 -9.87 33.83
C CYS A 541 -17.85 -10.20 34.39
N PHE A 542 -17.81 -11.17 35.28
CA PHE A 542 -16.53 -11.69 35.78
C PHE A 542 -15.98 -12.72 34.79
N LEU A 543 -14.71 -12.57 34.48
CA LEU A 543 -13.98 -13.47 33.60
C LEU A 543 -13.48 -14.70 34.39
N SER A 544 -14.24 -15.79 34.33
CA SER A 544 -13.85 -17.09 34.92
C SER A 544 -13.08 -17.99 33.96
N ARG A 545 -13.15 -17.68 32.67
CA ARG A 545 -12.45 -18.35 31.57
C ARG A 545 -11.77 -17.29 30.72
N PRO A 546 -10.77 -17.65 29.87
CA PRO A 546 -10.11 -16.68 29.01
C PRO A 546 -11.00 -16.15 27.87
N GLU A 547 -12.31 -16.34 27.93
CA GLU A 547 -13.25 -15.93 26.90
C GLU A 547 -14.59 -15.42 27.47
N ILE A 548 -15.22 -14.51 26.74
CA ILE A 548 -16.60 -14.09 26.93
C ILE A 548 -17.36 -14.42 25.66
N THR A 549 -18.48 -15.11 25.82
CA THR A 549 -19.39 -15.44 24.73
C THR A 549 -20.68 -14.64 24.87
N VAL A 550 -21.06 -13.93 23.82
CA VAL A 550 -22.30 -13.15 23.74
C VAL A 550 -23.17 -13.76 22.64
N GLU A 551 -24.41 -14.08 22.96
CA GLU A 551 -25.40 -14.63 22.04
C GLU A 551 -26.56 -13.66 21.88
N ALA A 552 -27.02 -13.47 20.64
CA ALA A 552 -28.26 -12.77 20.32
C ALA A 552 -29.19 -13.71 19.55
N VAL A 553 -30.44 -13.77 19.97
CA VAL A 553 -31.48 -14.57 19.30
C VAL A 553 -32.60 -13.65 18.84
N ALA A 554 -32.88 -13.67 17.53
CA ALA A 554 -34.00 -12.99 16.91
C ALA A 554 -34.58 -13.85 15.78
N ASP A 555 -35.89 -13.88 15.63
CA ASP A 555 -36.62 -14.62 14.58
C ASP A 555 -36.18 -16.10 14.45
N GLY A 556 -35.93 -16.73 15.59
CA GLY A 556 -35.52 -18.14 15.66
C GLY A 556 -34.07 -18.41 15.20
N LYS A 557 -33.31 -17.37 14.88
CA LYS A 557 -31.89 -17.46 14.50
C LYS A 557 -31.00 -17.01 15.65
N THR A 558 -29.89 -17.68 15.84
CA THR A 558 -28.89 -17.33 16.86
C THR A 558 -27.63 -16.82 16.21
N ARG A 559 -27.04 -15.77 16.77
CA ARG A 559 -25.70 -15.30 16.48
C ARG A 559 -24.87 -15.24 17.73
N THR A 560 -23.64 -15.70 17.62
CA THR A 560 -22.65 -15.75 18.72
C THR A 560 -21.42 -14.94 18.35
N VAL A 561 -20.92 -14.16 19.29
CA VAL A 561 -19.64 -13.45 19.25
C VAL A 561 -18.83 -13.84 20.47
N THR A 562 -17.59 -14.24 20.28
CA THR A 562 -16.64 -14.57 21.35
C THR A 562 -15.52 -13.55 21.38
N ARG A 563 -15.10 -13.12 22.58
CA ARG A 563 -13.94 -12.26 22.83
C ARG A 563 -12.98 -12.95 23.79
N THR A 564 -11.72 -12.98 23.45
CA THR A 564 -10.70 -13.74 24.18
C THR A 564 -9.71 -12.82 24.91
N PHE A 565 -9.18 -13.27 26.03
CA PHE A 565 -8.27 -12.53 26.90
C PHE A 565 -7.11 -13.43 27.32
N ARG A 566 -5.98 -12.83 27.70
CA ARG A 566 -4.85 -13.54 28.28
C ARG A 566 -4.95 -13.43 29.80
N LEU A 567 -5.09 -14.57 30.50
CA LEU A 567 -5.11 -14.58 31.95
C LEU A 567 -3.68 -14.77 32.47
N VAL A 568 -3.29 -13.95 33.43
CA VAL A 568 -2.04 -14.12 34.20
C VAL A 568 -2.42 -14.43 35.64
N ASP A 569 -1.74 -15.43 36.22
CA ASP A 569 -1.93 -15.86 37.59
C ASP A 569 -1.30 -14.90 38.61
#